data_4dc467211c77b5faef7c6a205a449b92
#
_entry.id   4dc467211c77b5faef7c6a205a449b92
#
_cell.length_a   1.000
_cell.length_b   1.000
_cell.length_c   1.000
_cell.angle_alpha   90.00
_cell.angle_beta   90.00
_cell.angle_gamma   90.00
#
_symmetry.space_group_name_H-M   'P 1'
#
loop_
_entity.id
_entity.type
_entity.pdbx_description
1 polymer ?
#
loop_
_entity_poly.entity_id
_entity_poly.type
_entity_poly.pdbx_seq_one_letter_code
_entity_poly.pdbx_strand_id
1 'polypeptide(L)'
;MKICVVEDEEVWRNKIREIIEKYCIDKNILFQIQLCSDGKDFMKNKDADLVFLDIELAEGENGFEIAEKLINTGKQCKICFLTSHTELARLGYKVNAFRYIDKKHLEEIVEALDSFLKTKIQERNICCNDISGICRKIKLDTLLLVETSGRKLRYLMVDGNEYFCEGSISETSKRLEQFGFFQIQRSYIVNLKYIEKVDSRKITLCNGLEVMIGRTHSNEFKKAFFKWRMLFDN
;
A
#
# COMPACT_ATOMS: atom_id res chain seq x y z
N MET A 1 6.03 3.52 -3.39
CA MET A 1 4.81 3.56 -4.23
C MET A 1 5.15 3.00 -5.60
N LYS A 2 4.38 2.03 -6.09
CA LYS A 2 4.59 1.44 -7.41
C LYS A 2 3.48 1.92 -8.34
N ILE A 3 3.87 2.55 -9.44
CA ILE A 3 2.95 3.10 -10.45
C ILE A 3 3.23 2.39 -11.76
N CYS A 4 2.18 2.04 -12.48
CA CYS A 4 2.31 1.55 -13.84
C CYS A 4 1.59 2.50 -14.81
N VAL A 5 2.18 2.72 -15.97
CA VAL A 5 1.57 3.43 -17.09
C VAL A 5 1.44 2.45 -18.24
N VAL A 6 0.22 2.22 -18.71
CA VAL A 6 -0.08 1.33 -19.85
C VAL A 6 -0.65 2.21 -20.95
N GLU A 7 0.14 2.44 -21.96
CA GLU A 7 -0.13 3.38 -23.05
C GLU A 7 0.70 2.97 -24.27
N ASP A 8 0.11 2.78 -25.41
CA ASP A 8 0.82 2.30 -26.60
C ASP A 8 1.60 3.41 -27.32
N GLU A 9 1.09 4.64 -27.29
CA GLU A 9 1.77 5.78 -27.88
C GLU A 9 2.92 6.28 -26.98
N GLU A 10 4.16 6.16 -27.45
CA GLU A 10 5.35 6.55 -26.69
C GLU A 10 5.33 8.01 -26.24
N VAL A 11 4.78 8.90 -27.06
CA VAL A 11 4.69 10.33 -26.75
C VAL A 11 3.83 10.57 -25.50
N TRP A 12 2.66 9.95 -25.42
CA TRP A 12 1.78 10.06 -24.25
C TRP A 12 2.38 9.37 -23.05
N ARG A 13 2.92 8.16 -23.24
CA ARG A 13 3.58 7.40 -22.17
C ARG A 13 4.70 8.19 -21.52
N ASN A 14 5.52 8.90 -22.29
CA ASN A 14 6.60 9.74 -21.77
C ASN A 14 6.08 11.00 -21.06
N LYS A 15 5.08 11.69 -21.59
CA LYS A 15 4.46 12.85 -20.93
C LYS A 15 3.87 12.49 -19.58
N ILE A 16 3.13 11.37 -19.50
CA ILE A 16 2.53 10.88 -18.25
C ILE A 16 3.63 10.56 -17.24
N ARG A 17 4.69 9.86 -17.66
CA ARG A 17 5.84 9.57 -16.82
C ARG A 17 6.45 10.83 -16.24
N GLU A 18 6.74 11.83 -17.06
CA GLU A 18 7.37 13.10 -16.62
C GLU A 18 6.52 13.81 -15.55
N ILE A 19 5.19 13.85 -15.71
CA ILE A 19 4.29 14.43 -14.70
C ILE A 19 4.38 13.67 -13.39
N ILE A 20 4.35 12.33 -13.44
CA ILE A 20 4.42 11.47 -12.24
C ILE A 20 5.77 11.62 -11.55
N GLU A 21 6.87 11.57 -12.30
CA GLU A 21 8.22 11.71 -11.77
C GLU A 21 8.39 13.06 -11.08
N LYS A 22 8.02 14.15 -11.75
CA LYS A 22 8.07 15.51 -11.19
C LYS A 22 7.27 15.59 -9.88
N TYR A 23 6.03 15.12 -9.90
CA TYR A 23 5.19 15.12 -8.71
C TYR A 23 5.81 14.36 -7.54
N CYS A 24 6.33 13.15 -7.78
CA CYS A 24 6.92 12.33 -6.74
C CYS A 24 8.21 12.95 -6.18
N ILE A 25 9.03 13.55 -7.03
CA ILE A 25 10.25 14.26 -6.62
C ILE A 25 9.89 15.47 -5.75
N ASP A 26 8.97 16.33 -6.21
CA ASP A 26 8.53 17.54 -5.51
C ASP A 26 7.94 17.22 -4.12
N LYS A 27 7.28 16.07 -3.99
CA LYS A 27 6.70 15.59 -2.70
C LYS A 27 7.64 14.72 -1.88
N ASN A 28 8.88 14.47 -2.36
CA ASN A 28 9.86 13.59 -1.74
C ASN A 28 9.29 12.18 -1.44
N ILE A 29 8.61 11.60 -2.43
CA ILE A 29 7.99 10.29 -2.36
C ILE A 29 8.90 9.27 -3.04
N LEU A 30 9.24 8.17 -2.34
CA LEU A 30 9.90 7.03 -2.97
C LEU A 30 8.92 6.30 -3.90
N PHE A 31 9.32 6.13 -5.15
CA PHE A 31 8.47 5.53 -6.18
C PHE A 31 9.25 4.65 -7.15
N GLN A 32 8.51 3.78 -7.82
CA GLN A 32 8.94 3.02 -8.99
C GLN A 32 7.88 3.20 -10.06
N ILE A 33 8.29 3.50 -11.29
CA ILE A 33 7.38 3.58 -12.45
C ILE A 33 7.74 2.44 -13.40
N GLN A 34 6.71 1.67 -13.76
CA GLN A 34 6.77 0.69 -14.85
C GLN A 34 6.03 1.28 -16.04
N LEU A 35 6.64 1.22 -17.23
CA LEU A 35 6.04 1.64 -18.50
C LEU A 35 5.74 0.39 -19.32
N CYS A 36 4.51 0.25 -19.78
CA CYS A 36 4.05 -0.83 -20.63
C CYS A 36 3.42 -0.24 -21.90
N SER A 37 3.71 -0.84 -23.05
CA SER A 37 3.10 -0.45 -24.32
C SER A 37 1.80 -1.18 -24.63
N ASP A 38 1.52 -2.25 -23.90
CA ASP A 38 0.34 -3.09 -24.09
C ASP A 38 -0.09 -3.78 -22.79
N GLY A 39 -1.30 -4.34 -22.82
CA GLY A 39 -1.86 -5.03 -21.67
C GLY A 39 -1.18 -6.36 -21.35
N LYS A 40 -0.56 -7.03 -22.35
CA LYS A 40 0.14 -8.31 -22.13
C LYS A 40 1.40 -8.08 -21.31
N ASP A 41 2.15 -7.00 -21.60
CA ASP A 41 3.35 -6.65 -20.84
C ASP A 41 2.99 -6.28 -19.41
N PHE A 42 1.96 -5.46 -19.22
CA PHE A 42 1.45 -5.13 -17.89
C PHE A 42 1.03 -6.38 -17.10
N MET A 43 0.32 -7.32 -17.70
CA MET A 43 -0.18 -8.53 -17.04
C MET A 43 0.93 -9.51 -16.64
N LYS A 44 2.13 -9.45 -17.22
CA LYS A 44 3.30 -10.25 -16.79
C LYS A 44 3.80 -9.80 -15.43
N ASN A 45 3.80 -8.48 -15.17
CA ASN A 45 4.30 -7.90 -13.91
C ASN A 45 3.30 -6.88 -13.35
N LYS A 46 2.13 -7.36 -12.96
CA LYS A 46 0.99 -6.59 -12.43
C LYS A 46 1.13 -6.13 -10.98
N ASP A 47 2.35 -5.84 -10.53
CA ASP A 47 2.62 -5.39 -9.16
C ASP A 47 2.66 -3.86 -9.08
N ALA A 48 1.49 -3.25 -9.14
CA ALA A 48 1.32 -1.81 -9.02
C ALA A 48 0.31 -1.44 -7.92
N ASP A 49 0.55 -0.32 -7.24
CA ASP A 49 -0.40 0.30 -6.31
C ASP A 49 -1.43 1.15 -7.07
N LEU A 50 -0.99 1.80 -8.15
CA LEU A 50 -1.77 2.68 -9.01
C LEU A 50 -1.41 2.42 -10.47
N VAL A 51 -2.41 2.28 -11.33
CA VAL A 51 -2.22 2.13 -12.77
C VAL A 51 -2.90 3.27 -13.50
N PHE A 52 -2.16 3.93 -14.39
CA PHE A 52 -2.70 4.78 -15.42
C PHE A 52 -2.82 3.94 -16.69
N LEU A 53 -4.03 3.73 -17.16
CA LEU A 53 -4.37 2.77 -18.21
C LEU A 53 -5.14 3.45 -19.31
N ASP A 54 -4.60 3.45 -20.52
CA ASP A 54 -5.36 3.87 -21.67
C ASP A 54 -6.53 2.93 -21.96
N ILE A 55 -7.64 3.50 -22.37
CA ILE A 55 -8.82 2.73 -22.75
C ILE A 55 -8.64 2.09 -24.12
N GLU A 56 -8.04 2.81 -25.05
CA GLU A 56 -7.83 2.39 -26.44
C GLU A 56 -6.34 2.14 -26.67
N LEU A 57 -5.94 0.87 -26.71
CA LEU A 57 -4.58 0.46 -26.97
C LEU A 57 -4.45 -0.10 -28.40
N ALA A 58 -3.23 -0.21 -28.91
CA ALA A 58 -2.95 -0.80 -30.21
C ALA A 58 -3.53 -2.20 -30.33
N GLU A 59 -3.67 -2.67 -31.57
CA GLU A 59 -4.17 -4.02 -31.92
C GLU A 59 -5.61 -4.31 -31.41
N GLY A 60 -6.38 -3.25 -31.05
CA GLY A 60 -7.75 -3.38 -30.55
C GLY A 60 -7.84 -3.89 -29.11
N GLU A 61 -6.74 -3.86 -28.34
CA GLU A 61 -6.80 -4.12 -26.90
C GLU A 61 -7.62 -3.03 -26.20
N ASN A 62 -8.53 -3.44 -25.31
CA ASN A 62 -9.40 -2.56 -24.56
C ASN A 62 -8.96 -2.50 -23.09
N GLY A 63 -8.66 -1.28 -22.60
CA GLY A 63 -8.24 -1.04 -21.23
C GLY A 63 -9.26 -1.51 -20.18
N PHE A 64 -10.55 -1.50 -20.48
CA PHE A 64 -11.55 -2.04 -19.57
C PHE A 64 -11.42 -3.54 -19.36
N GLU A 65 -11.13 -4.31 -20.43
CA GLU A 65 -10.91 -5.76 -20.33
C GLU A 65 -9.64 -6.07 -19.51
N ILE A 66 -8.60 -5.26 -19.67
CA ILE A 66 -7.36 -5.39 -18.88
C ILE A 66 -7.65 -5.12 -17.42
N ALA A 67 -8.44 -4.07 -17.13
CA ALA A 67 -8.85 -3.73 -15.78
C ALA A 67 -9.69 -4.85 -15.12
N GLU A 68 -10.65 -5.43 -15.84
CA GLU A 68 -11.45 -6.57 -15.36
C GLU A 68 -10.56 -7.78 -15.03
N LYS A 69 -9.62 -8.12 -15.93
CA LYS A 69 -8.65 -9.18 -15.68
C LYS A 69 -7.80 -8.93 -14.44
N LEU A 70 -7.36 -7.68 -14.23
CA LEU A 70 -6.58 -7.29 -13.05
C LEU A 70 -7.39 -7.46 -11.76
N ILE A 71 -8.63 -6.97 -11.72
CA ILE A 71 -9.54 -7.07 -10.58
C ILE A 71 -9.80 -8.54 -10.22
N ASN A 72 -10.03 -9.40 -11.22
CA ASN A 72 -10.26 -10.82 -11.02
C ASN A 72 -9.06 -11.55 -10.41
N THR A 73 -7.87 -10.95 -10.39
CA THR A 73 -6.71 -11.52 -9.68
C THR A 73 -6.77 -11.33 -8.16
N GLY A 74 -7.75 -10.57 -7.64
CA GLY A 74 -7.86 -10.22 -6.22
C GLY A 74 -6.84 -9.19 -5.73
N LYS A 75 -6.03 -8.62 -6.62
CA LYS A 75 -5.08 -7.56 -6.24
C LYS A 75 -5.82 -6.24 -6.03
N GLN A 76 -5.49 -5.58 -4.92
CA GLN A 76 -5.98 -4.23 -4.63
C GLN A 76 -5.08 -3.20 -5.33
N CYS A 77 -5.41 -2.89 -6.57
CA CYS A 77 -4.77 -1.83 -7.34
C CYS A 77 -5.80 -0.74 -7.67
N LYS A 78 -5.42 0.52 -7.59
CA LYS A 78 -6.27 1.63 -8.05
C LYS A 78 -6.02 1.85 -9.54
N ILE A 79 -7.10 2.05 -10.31
CA ILE A 79 -7.02 2.22 -11.76
C ILE A 79 -7.52 3.61 -12.12
N CYS A 80 -6.65 4.40 -12.77
CA CYS A 80 -7.00 5.65 -13.43
C CYS A 80 -7.02 5.39 -14.93
N PHE A 81 -8.16 5.55 -15.56
CA PHE A 81 -8.23 5.50 -17.02
C PHE A 81 -7.77 6.82 -17.63
N LEU A 82 -7.00 6.70 -18.70
CA LEU A 82 -6.64 7.79 -19.59
C LEU A 82 -7.45 7.60 -20.87
N THR A 83 -8.02 8.67 -21.44
CA THR A 83 -8.79 8.56 -22.67
C THR A 83 -8.85 9.88 -23.39
N SER A 84 -8.92 9.81 -24.73
CA SER A 84 -9.32 10.94 -25.57
C SER A 84 -10.84 11.00 -25.77
N HIS A 85 -11.58 9.98 -25.30
CA HIS A 85 -13.01 9.76 -25.50
C HIS A 85 -13.75 9.72 -24.17
N THR A 86 -14.14 10.90 -23.67
CA THR A 86 -14.78 11.03 -22.34
C THR A 86 -16.15 10.36 -22.25
N GLU A 87 -16.82 10.13 -23.37
CA GLU A 87 -18.08 9.38 -23.45
C GLU A 87 -17.95 7.91 -23.00
N LEU A 88 -16.75 7.34 -23.12
CA LEU A 88 -16.46 5.96 -22.67
C LEU A 88 -16.38 5.84 -21.14
N ALA A 89 -16.26 6.95 -20.41
CA ALA A 89 -16.23 6.93 -18.95
C ALA A 89 -17.44 6.23 -18.31
N ARG A 90 -18.60 6.22 -18.99
CA ARG A 90 -19.79 5.49 -18.53
C ARG A 90 -19.62 3.97 -18.49
N LEU A 91 -18.72 3.39 -19.30
CA LEU A 91 -18.47 1.96 -19.33
C LEU A 91 -17.63 1.50 -18.13
N GLY A 92 -16.83 2.39 -17.56
CA GLY A 92 -15.96 2.08 -16.43
C GLY A 92 -16.64 1.91 -15.08
N TYR A 93 -17.95 2.13 -15.00
CA TYR A 93 -18.70 1.87 -13.77
C TYR A 93 -18.59 0.41 -13.31
N LYS A 94 -18.37 -0.52 -14.27
CA LYS A 94 -18.21 -1.96 -14.00
C LYS A 94 -16.91 -2.32 -13.29
N VAL A 95 -15.85 -1.53 -13.46
CA VAL A 95 -14.50 -1.83 -12.95
C VAL A 95 -14.12 -0.98 -11.73
N ASN A 96 -15.06 -0.21 -11.16
CA ASN A 96 -14.82 0.64 -9.99
C ASN A 96 -13.53 1.47 -10.13
N ALA A 97 -13.40 2.16 -11.27
CA ALA A 97 -12.24 2.99 -11.56
C ALA A 97 -12.03 4.05 -10.47
N PHE A 98 -10.78 4.32 -10.14
CA PHE A 98 -10.42 5.36 -9.19
C PHE A 98 -10.63 6.75 -9.77
N ARG A 99 -10.25 6.96 -11.04
CA ARG A 99 -10.49 8.19 -11.81
C ARG A 99 -10.55 7.92 -13.30
N TYR A 100 -11.14 8.88 -14.00
CA TYR A 100 -11.04 9.06 -15.46
C TYR A 100 -10.35 10.38 -15.73
N ILE A 101 -9.38 10.39 -16.64
CA ILE A 101 -8.58 11.56 -16.98
C ILE A 101 -8.62 11.72 -18.49
N ASP A 102 -9.06 12.88 -18.97
CA ASP A 102 -8.97 13.23 -20.37
C ASP A 102 -7.50 13.51 -20.73
N LYS A 103 -6.99 12.90 -21.81
CA LYS A 103 -5.61 13.15 -22.29
C LYS A 103 -5.38 14.63 -22.66
N LYS A 104 -6.45 15.42 -22.83
CA LYS A 104 -6.36 16.89 -23.00
C LYS A 104 -6.08 17.63 -21.69
N HIS A 105 -6.32 16.98 -20.56
CA HIS A 105 -6.22 17.55 -19.21
C HIS A 105 -5.29 16.71 -18.32
N LEU A 106 -4.04 16.52 -18.77
CA LEU A 106 -3.05 15.69 -18.02
C LEU A 106 -2.70 16.28 -16.65
N GLU A 107 -2.99 17.55 -16.38
CA GLU A 107 -2.88 18.15 -15.04
C GLU A 107 -3.72 17.41 -13.99
N GLU A 108 -4.81 16.75 -14.38
CA GLU A 108 -5.63 15.92 -13.50
C GLU A 108 -4.89 14.70 -12.95
N ILE A 109 -3.76 14.29 -13.56
CA ILE A 109 -2.88 13.25 -13.02
C ILE A 109 -2.38 13.64 -11.62
N VAL A 110 -2.03 14.91 -11.42
CA VAL A 110 -1.59 15.44 -10.12
C VAL A 110 -2.70 15.30 -9.08
N GLU A 111 -3.93 15.62 -9.44
CA GLU A 111 -5.07 15.45 -8.54
C GLU A 111 -5.37 13.98 -8.24
N ALA A 112 -5.19 13.09 -9.22
CA ALA A 112 -5.33 11.66 -9.03
C ALA A 112 -4.27 11.13 -8.04
N LEU A 113 -3.02 11.57 -8.18
CA LEU A 113 -1.92 11.24 -7.27
C LEU A 113 -2.18 11.77 -5.85
N ASP A 114 -2.61 13.02 -5.70
CA ASP A 114 -2.97 13.60 -4.38
C ASP A 114 -4.11 12.81 -3.71
N SER A 115 -5.14 12.45 -4.48
CA SER A 115 -6.26 11.66 -3.98
C SER A 115 -5.84 10.26 -3.59
N PHE A 116 -4.97 9.63 -4.38
CA PHE A 116 -4.40 8.32 -4.09
C PHE A 116 -3.58 8.34 -2.79
N LEU A 117 -2.71 9.33 -2.62
CA LEU A 117 -1.93 9.48 -1.39
C LEU A 117 -2.81 9.69 -0.16
N LYS A 118 -3.87 10.51 -0.27
CA LYS A 118 -4.85 10.70 0.82
C LYS A 118 -5.51 9.36 1.19
N THR A 119 -5.87 8.55 0.20
CA THR A 119 -6.42 7.21 0.43
C THR A 119 -5.41 6.31 1.16
N LYS A 120 -4.15 6.28 0.70
CA LYS A 120 -3.08 5.51 1.36
C LYS A 120 -2.81 5.96 2.79
N ILE A 121 -2.85 7.28 3.06
CA ILE A 121 -2.73 7.82 4.42
C ILE A 121 -3.94 7.41 5.28
N GLN A 122 -5.14 7.37 4.72
CA GLN A 122 -6.33 6.91 5.44
C GLN A 122 -6.27 5.39 5.72
N GLU A 123 -5.81 4.59 4.77
CA GLU A 123 -5.59 3.15 4.93
C GLU A 123 -4.55 2.85 6.02
N ARG A 124 -3.58 3.74 6.25
CA ARG A 124 -2.59 3.65 7.33
C ARG A 124 -3.13 4.03 8.71
N ASN A 125 -4.43 4.13 8.86
CA ASN A 125 -5.07 4.26 10.15
C ASN A 125 -6.00 3.07 10.38
N ILE A 126 -6.01 2.58 11.60
CA ILE A 126 -7.00 1.59 12.03
C ILE A 126 -7.93 2.22 13.06
N CYS A 127 -9.18 1.82 13.01
CA CYS A 127 -10.11 2.10 14.09
C CYS A 127 -10.19 0.88 14.99
N CYS A 128 -10.13 1.11 16.30
CA CYS A 128 -10.41 0.11 17.32
C CYS A 128 -11.30 0.73 18.39
N ASN A 129 -12.17 -0.06 18.98
CA ASN A 129 -12.96 0.38 20.11
C ASN A 129 -12.11 0.28 21.37
N ASP A 130 -12.01 1.37 22.10
CA ASP A 130 -11.38 1.36 23.41
C ASP A 130 -12.30 0.67 24.44
N ILE A 131 -11.79 0.56 25.66
CA ILE A 131 -12.53 -0.10 26.75
C ILE A 131 -13.83 0.61 27.17
N SER A 132 -14.03 1.84 26.69
CA SER A 132 -15.25 2.64 26.91
C SER A 132 -16.21 2.52 25.72
N GLY A 133 -15.89 1.71 24.70
CA GLY A 133 -16.65 1.59 23.47
C GLY A 133 -16.44 2.75 22.48
N ILE A 134 -15.51 3.67 22.78
CA ILE A 134 -15.22 4.80 21.90
C ILE A 134 -14.30 4.33 20.76
N CYS A 135 -14.67 4.64 19.53
CA CYS A 135 -13.82 4.36 18.36
C CYS A 135 -12.58 5.27 18.38
N ARG A 136 -11.42 4.66 18.52
CA ARG A 136 -10.11 5.33 18.47
C ARG A 136 -9.46 5.11 17.11
N LYS A 137 -8.99 6.19 16.52
CA LYS A 137 -8.21 6.16 15.28
C LYS A 137 -6.73 6.08 15.63
N ILE A 138 -6.10 4.94 15.31
CA ILE A 138 -4.69 4.67 15.57
C ILE A 138 -3.91 4.84 14.28
N LYS A 139 -2.90 5.71 14.29
CA LYS A 139 -1.99 5.91 13.16
C LYS A 139 -0.94 4.80 13.14
N LEU A 140 -0.93 3.99 12.09
CA LEU A 140 0.01 2.87 11.94
C LEU A 140 1.47 3.34 11.83
N ASP A 141 1.69 4.52 11.28
CA ASP A 141 3.04 5.08 11.12
C ASP A 141 3.73 5.39 12.46
N THR A 142 2.98 5.58 13.53
CA THR A 142 3.48 5.83 14.88
C THR A 142 3.18 4.68 15.85
N LEU A 143 2.55 3.61 15.37
CA LEU A 143 2.32 2.40 16.15
C LEU A 143 3.62 1.57 16.22
N LEU A 144 4.13 1.36 17.42
CA LEU A 144 5.37 0.63 17.69
C LEU A 144 5.12 -0.89 17.75
N LEU A 145 4.15 -1.29 18.58
CA LEU A 145 3.76 -2.69 18.74
C LEU A 145 2.31 -2.83 19.21
N VAL A 146 1.78 -4.03 19.04
CA VAL A 146 0.54 -4.47 19.67
C VAL A 146 0.84 -5.72 20.50
N GLU A 147 0.38 -5.73 21.74
CA GLU A 147 0.52 -6.91 22.59
C GLU A 147 -0.79 -7.32 23.25
N THR A 148 -0.87 -8.58 23.64
CA THR A 148 -1.99 -9.08 24.44
C THR A 148 -1.82 -8.66 25.90
N SER A 149 -2.81 -7.97 26.46
CA SER A 149 -2.87 -7.54 27.85
C SER A 149 -4.18 -8.04 28.48
N GLY A 150 -4.11 -9.20 29.13
CA GLY A 150 -5.29 -9.89 29.62
C GLY A 150 -6.24 -10.28 28.49
N ARG A 151 -7.48 -9.79 28.52
CA ARG A 151 -8.50 -10.02 27.48
C ARG A 151 -8.53 -8.96 26.37
N LYS A 152 -7.58 -8.02 26.39
CA LYS A 152 -7.52 -6.86 25.50
C LYS A 152 -6.21 -6.83 24.74
N LEU A 153 -6.13 -5.96 23.75
CA LEU A 153 -4.91 -5.64 23.04
C LEU A 153 -4.42 -4.26 23.49
N ARG A 154 -3.15 -4.16 23.87
CA ARG A 154 -2.46 -2.90 24.09
C ARG A 154 -1.73 -2.49 22.83
N TYR A 155 -2.05 -1.31 22.33
CA TYR A 155 -1.37 -0.64 21.23
C TYR A 155 -0.42 0.39 21.83
N LEU A 156 0.88 0.16 21.69
CA LEU A 156 1.92 1.06 22.18
C LEU A 156 2.45 1.91 21.03
N MET A 157 2.39 3.22 21.21
CA MET A 157 2.86 4.20 20.23
C MET A 157 4.31 4.57 20.49
N VAL A 158 5.00 5.11 19.48
CA VAL A 158 6.41 5.57 19.57
C VAL A 158 6.59 6.68 20.62
N ASP A 159 5.59 7.55 20.79
CA ASP A 159 5.57 8.63 21.76
C ASP A 159 5.27 8.17 23.19
N GLY A 160 5.09 6.86 23.40
CA GLY A 160 4.77 6.26 24.70
C GLY A 160 3.28 6.23 25.03
N ASN A 161 2.42 6.81 24.19
CA ASN A 161 0.97 6.70 24.38
C ASN A 161 0.50 5.25 24.21
N GLU A 162 -0.51 4.88 24.98
CA GLU A 162 -1.08 3.53 24.99
C GLU A 162 -2.58 3.57 24.78
N TYR A 163 -3.08 2.62 23.98
CA TYR A 163 -4.51 2.42 23.80
C TYR A 163 -4.85 0.95 24.05
N PHE A 164 -5.91 0.74 24.82
CA PHE A 164 -6.42 -0.60 25.12
C PHE A 164 -7.71 -0.82 24.35
N CYS A 165 -7.71 -1.79 23.46
CA CYS A 165 -8.82 -2.07 22.58
C CYS A 165 -9.26 -3.53 22.69
N GLU A 166 -10.52 -3.79 22.39
CA GLU A 166 -11.01 -5.14 22.20
C GLU A 166 -10.49 -5.73 20.88
N GLY A 167 -10.30 -7.04 20.84
CA GLY A 167 -9.92 -7.73 19.63
C GLY A 167 -9.06 -8.96 19.83
N SER A 168 -8.77 -9.63 18.73
CA SER A 168 -7.91 -10.81 18.65
C SER A 168 -6.55 -10.44 18.08
N ILE A 169 -5.47 -10.91 18.71
CA ILE A 169 -4.10 -10.70 18.20
C ILE A 169 -3.91 -11.29 16.80
N SER A 170 -4.53 -12.45 16.51
CA SER A 170 -4.40 -13.12 15.22
C SER A 170 -5.11 -12.35 14.10
N GLU A 171 -6.31 -11.82 14.35
CA GLU A 171 -7.03 -10.98 13.38
C GLU A 171 -6.31 -9.67 13.16
N THR A 172 -5.84 -9.04 14.24
CA THR A 172 -5.05 -7.82 14.18
C THR A 172 -3.76 -8.04 13.40
N SER A 173 -3.07 -9.16 13.59
CA SER A 173 -1.86 -9.50 12.85
C SER A 173 -2.11 -9.57 11.34
N LYS A 174 -3.13 -10.31 10.91
CA LYS A 174 -3.51 -10.41 9.48
C LYS A 174 -3.82 -9.04 8.87
N ARG A 175 -4.52 -8.20 9.63
CA ARG A 175 -4.90 -6.84 9.20
C ARG A 175 -3.69 -5.92 9.07
N LEU A 176 -2.68 -6.06 9.95
CA LEU A 176 -1.50 -5.20 10.00
C LEU A 176 -0.35 -5.67 9.11
N GLU A 177 -0.34 -6.91 8.66
CA GLU A 177 0.75 -7.51 7.87
C GLU A 177 1.09 -6.69 6.61
N GLN A 178 0.09 -6.24 5.87
CA GLN A 178 0.26 -5.43 4.66
C GLN A 178 0.90 -4.05 4.91
N PHE A 179 0.96 -3.59 6.17
CA PHE A 179 1.51 -2.31 6.57
C PHE A 179 2.93 -2.40 7.17
N GLY A 180 3.56 -3.57 7.07
CA GLY A 180 4.91 -3.78 7.57
C GLY A 180 4.98 -4.16 9.04
N PHE A 181 3.92 -4.76 9.56
CA PHE A 181 3.93 -5.38 10.89
C PHE A 181 4.12 -6.89 10.78
N PHE A 182 4.69 -7.46 11.82
CA PHE A 182 4.90 -8.91 11.91
C PHE A 182 4.60 -9.43 13.30
N GLN A 183 3.88 -10.56 13.39
CA GLN A 183 3.63 -11.24 14.64
C GLN A 183 4.84 -12.10 15.01
N ILE A 184 5.69 -11.60 15.92
CA ILE A 184 6.95 -12.25 16.30
C ILE A 184 6.80 -13.35 17.34
N GLN A 185 5.67 -13.35 18.03
CA GLN A 185 5.27 -14.43 18.95
C GLN A 185 3.76 -14.36 19.24
N ARG A 186 3.28 -15.36 19.97
CA ARG A 186 1.85 -15.54 20.27
C ARG A 186 1.15 -14.28 20.78
N SER A 187 1.86 -13.41 21.49
CA SER A 187 1.30 -12.23 22.18
C SER A 187 1.78 -10.90 21.64
N TYR A 188 2.64 -10.86 20.61
CA TYR A 188 3.27 -9.62 20.13
C TYR A 188 3.26 -9.48 18.62
N ILE A 189 2.79 -8.35 18.14
CA ILE A 189 2.94 -7.87 16.76
C ILE A 189 3.82 -6.63 16.83
N VAL A 190 4.86 -6.54 16.01
CA VAL A 190 5.80 -5.42 15.98
C VAL A 190 5.80 -4.74 14.62
N ASN A 191 6.01 -3.44 14.62
CA ASN A 191 6.24 -2.68 13.40
C ASN A 191 7.71 -2.86 13.00
N LEU A 192 7.95 -3.44 11.83
CA LEU A 192 9.30 -3.71 11.31
C LEU A 192 10.14 -2.45 11.14
N LYS A 193 9.48 -1.32 10.89
CA LYS A 193 10.12 0.00 10.75
C LYS A 193 10.88 0.44 12.00
N TYR A 194 10.44 0.04 13.17
CA TYR A 194 10.99 0.49 14.45
C TYR A 194 11.90 -0.53 15.11
N ILE A 195 12.33 -1.56 14.38
CA ILE A 195 13.33 -2.51 14.86
C ILE A 195 14.71 -1.92 14.62
N GLU A 196 15.43 -1.60 15.67
CA GLU A 196 16.82 -1.11 15.61
C GLU A 196 17.82 -2.26 15.53
N LYS A 197 17.61 -3.30 16.35
CA LYS A 197 18.55 -4.42 16.46
C LYS A 197 17.80 -5.74 16.46
N VAL A 198 18.39 -6.73 15.78
CA VAL A 198 17.94 -8.11 15.77
C VAL A 198 19.07 -8.99 16.28
N ASP A 199 18.87 -9.62 17.41
CA ASP A 199 19.74 -10.68 17.93
C ASP A 199 19.13 -12.06 17.61
N SER A 200 19.82 -13.15 17.98
CA SER A 200 19.41 -14.51 17.61
C SER A 200 17.97 -14.86 17.99
N ARG A 201 17.47 -14.35 19.12
CA ARG A 201 16.13 -14.64 19.65
C ARG A 201 15.38 -13.44 20.21
N LYS A 202 15.89 -12.25 20.04
CA LYS A 202 15.24 -11.01 20.48
C LYS A 202 15.43 -9.90 19.49
N ILE A 203 14.52 -8.93 19.52
CA ILE A 203 14.64 -7.66 18.84
C ILE A 203 14.70 -6.55 19.87
N THR A 204 15.36 -5.45 19.52
CA THR A 204 15.31 -4.18 20.25
C THR A 204 14.58 -3.16 19.37
N LEU A 205 13.58 -2.52 19.94
CA LEU A 205 12.81 -1.45 19.28
C LEU A 205 13.43 -0.08 19.56
N CYS A 206 13.07 0.93 18.77
CA CYS A 206 13.62 2.30 18.84
C CYS A 206 13.46 3.01 20.20
N ASN A 207 12.57 2.53 21.04
CA ASN A 207 12.41 3.01 22.41
C ASN A 207 13.21 2.20 23.46
N GLY A 208 14.09 1.29 23.02
CA GLY A 208 14.90 0.42 23.85
C GLY A 208 14.16 -0.83 24.36
N LEU A 209 12.88 -1.01 24.04
CA LEU A 209 12.12 -2.20 24.47
C LEU A 209 12.67 -3.45 23.77
N GLU A 210 12.99 -4.47 24.57
CA GLU A 210 13.41 -5.78 24.03
C GLU A 210 12.22 -6.74 24.01
N VAL A 211 12.02 -7.39 22.87
CA VAL A 211 10.95 -8.38 22.68
C VAL A 211 11.54 -9.68 22.13
N MET A 212 11.15 -10.81 22.76
CA MET A 212 11.62 -12.12 22.35
C MET A 212 10.91 -12.61 21.10
N ILE A 213 11.64 -13.26 20.21
CA ILE A 213 11.09 -13.91 19.03
C ILE A 213 10.67 -15.33 19.38
N GLY A 214 9.41 -15.68 19.14
CA GLY A 214 8.89 -17.03 19.35
C GLY A 214 9.60 -18.05 18.45
N ARG A 215 9.88 -19.24 18.97
CA ARG A 215 10.60 -20.29 18.21
C ARG A 215 9.94 -20.63 16.88
N THR A 216 8.62 -20.69 16.86
CA THR A 216 7.83 -20.99 15.66
C THR A 216 7.83 -19.86 14.64
N HIS A 217 8.09 -18.61 15.05
CA HIS A 217 8.04 -17.43 14.19
C HIS A 217 9.42 -16.99 13.68
N SER A 218 10.51 -17.56 14.22
CA SER A 218 11.88 -17.06 13.98
C SER A 218 12.29 -17.08 12.52
N ASN A 219 11.99 -18.16 11.79
CA ASN A 219 12.39 -18.29 10.39
C ASN A 219 11.57 -17.36 9.47
N GLU A 220 10.27 -17.28 9.72
CA GLU A 220 9.36 -16.41 8.96
C GLU A 220 9.66 -14.93 9.24
N PHE A 221 9.93 -14.59 10.49
CA PHE A 221 10.33 -13.26 10.89
C PHE A 221 11.59 -12.80 10.14
N LYS A 222 12.65 -13.62 10.13
CA LYS A 222 13.90 -13.28 9.43
C LYS A 222 13.66 -13.00 7.94
N LYS A 223 12.83 -13.83 7.28
CA LYS A 223 12.47 -13.64 5.88
C LYS A 223 11.68 -12.34 5.67
N ALA A 224 10.68 -12.07 6.51
CA ALA A 224 9.85 -10.89 6.44
C ALA A 224 10.64 -9.61 6.71
N PHE A 225 11.50 -9.62 7.74
CA PHE A 225 12.33 -8.48 8.10
C PHE A 225 13.38 -8.16 7.03
N PHE A 226 14.06 -9.19 6.49
CA PHE A 226 15.02 -9.01 5.40
C PHE A 226 14.34 -8.45 4.14
N LYS A 227 13.19 -9.01 3.74
CA LYS A 227 12.41 -8.50 2.62
C LYS A 227 11.98 -7.05 2.86
N TRP A 228 11.55 -6.72 4.07
CA TRP A 228 11.14 -5.36 4.41
C TRP A 228 12.31 -4.39 4.31
N ARG A 229 13.48 -4.72 4.87
CA ARG A 229 14.69 -3.89 4.77
C ARG A 229 15.12 -3.65 3.34
N MET A 230 15.12 -4.66 2.49
CA MET A 230 15.46 -4.50 1.06
C MET A 230 14.52 -3.52 0.33
N LEU A 231 13.29 -3.34 0.81
CA LEU A 231 12.31 -2.46 0.17
C LEU A 231 12.34 -1.02 0.71
N PHE A 232 12.83 -0.82 1.94
CA PHE A 232 12.67 0.45 2.65
C PHE A 232 13.95 1.02 3.29
N ASP A 233 15.08 0.29 3.27
CA ASP A 233 16.35 0.68 3.88
C ASP A 233 17.38 1.06 2.78
N ASN A 234 16.98 1.89 1.81
CA ASN A 234 17.91 2.53 0.85
C ASN A 234 18.13 3.99 1.24
#